data_7fb1b360170a4544a1c94e02519ec88a
#
_entry.id   7fb1b360170a4544a1c94e02519ec88a
#
_cell.length_a   1.000
_cell.length_b   1.000
_cell.length_c   1.000
_cell.angle_alpha   90.00
_cell.angle_beta   90.00
_cell.angle_gamma   90.00
#
_symmetry.space_group_name_H-M   'P 1'
#
loop_
_entity.id
_entity.type
_entity.pdbx_description
1 polymer ?
#
loop_
_entity_poly.entity_id
_entity_poly.type
_entity_poly.pdbx_seq_one_letter_code
_entity_poly.pdbx_strand_id
1 'polypeptide(L)'
;ADADTTISADTDDQIDFKAGGTDIMSLTATTAQINDGLTVTVDDNTDTLTLVSTDADASGGPVLDFYRNSASPAVSDTIGKITFRGRNDNSEDVDYAVLDLNIADETDGTEDGFLNFKVMKAGSLANRLRIETGTFIINDDGADFDFRVESDSDTHALFVDASQNHVGIGTDNPI
;
A
#
# COMPACT_ATOMS: atom_id res chain seq x y z
N ALA A 1 1.67 -41.66 -10.85
CA ALA A 1 2.06 -40.25 -10.73
C ALA A 1 1.14 -39.47 -11.64
N ASP A 2 0.52 -38.46 -11.08
CA ASP A 2 -0.26 -37.50 -11.82
C ASP A 2 0.68 -36.74 -12.77
N ALA A 3 0.40 -36.76 -14.07
CA ALA A 3 1.30 -36.20 -15.09
C ALA A 3 1.22 -34.67 -15.18
N ASP A 4 0.33 -34.05 -14.40
CA ASP A 4 0.09 -32.61 -14.40
C ASP A 4 0.77 -31.87 -13.24
N THR A 5 1.47 -32.57 -12.35
CA THR A 5 2.29 -32.00 -11.28
C THR A 5 3.76 -32.37 -11.50
N THR A 6 4.58 -31.44 -11.91
CA THR A 6 5.99 -31.70 -12.26
C THR A 6 6.93 -30.65 -11.74
N ILE A 7 8.19 -31.05 -11.56
CA ILE A 7 9.35 -30.15 -11.54
C ILE A 7 10.16 -30.51 -12.77
N SER A 8 10.33 -29.58 -13.69
CA SER A 8 11.04 -29.81 -14.95
C SER A 8 12.14 -28.77 -15.17
N ALA A 9 13.19 -29.20 -15.84
CA ALA A 9 14.21 -28.34 -16.43
C ALA A 9 14.18 -28.60 -17.94
N ASP A 10 13.16 -28.09 -18.61
CA ASP A 10 12.82 -28.46 -19.99
C ASP A 10 13.36 -27.42 -21.03
N THR A 11 13.74 -26.24 -20.56
CA THR A 11 14.45 -25.24 -21.33
C THR A 11 15.82 -25.00 -20.71
N ASP A 12 16.75 -24.55 -21.53
CA ASP A 12 18.09 -24.22 -21.08
C ASP A 12 18.03 -23.16 -19.97
N ASP A 13 18.59 -23.45 -18.80
CA ASP A 13 18.68 -22.58 -17.63
C ASP A 13 17.34 -22.20 -16.94
N GLN A 14 16.25 -22.96 -17.11
CA GLN A 14 15.00 -22.75 -16.42
C GLN A 14 14.53 -23.98 -15.61
N ILE A 15 14.03 -23.79 -14.42
CA ILE A 15 13.35 -24.80 -13.58
C ILE A 15 11.91 -24.35 -13.37
N ASP A 16 10.95 -25.19 -13.77
CA ASP A 16 9.53 -24.94 -13.63
C ASP A 16 8.88 -25.89 -12.60
N PHE A 17 8.02 -25.30 -11.78
CA PHE A 17 7.12 -26.02 -10.89
C PHE A 17 5.70 -25.94 -11.45
N LYS A 18 5.10 -27.08 -11.80
CA LYS A 18 3.78 -27.13 -12.44
C LYS A 18 2.75 -27.78 -11.52
N ALA A 19 1.53 -27.28 -11.58
CA ALA A 19 0.33 -27.93 -11.05
C ALA A 19 -0.80 -27.81 -12.08
N GLY A 20 -1.54 -28.88 -12.32
CA GLY A 20 -2.60 -28.90 -13.34
C GLY A 20 -2.08 -28.56 -14.75
N GLY A 21 -0.81 -28.88 -15.06
CA GLY A 21 -0.18 -28.56 -16.34
C GLY A 21 0.24 -27.11 -16.53
N THR A 22 0.01 -26.23 -15.53
CA THR A 22 0.36 -24.79 -15.57
C THR A 22 1.57 -24.52 -14.70
N ASP A 23 2.48 -23.65 -15.17
CA ASP A 23 3.63 -23.19 -14.38
C ASP A 23 3.15 -22.30 -13.25
N ILE A 24 3.36 -22.72 -11.99
CA ILE A 24 3.05 -21.94 -10.79
C ILE A 24 4.27 -21.17 -10.29
N MET A 25 5.47 -21.64 -10.56
CA MET A 25 6.72 -20.97 -10.24
C MET A 25 7.78 -21.33 -11.29
N SER A 26 8.54 -20.35 -11.75
CA SER A 26 9.67 -20.51 -12.65
C SER A 26 10.91 -19.84 -12.07
N LEU A 27 12.06 -20.49 -12.17
CA LEU A 27 13.37 -19.96 -11.79
C LEU A 27 14.26 -19.88 -13.03
N THR A 28 14.81 -18.72 -13.29
CA THR A 28 15.85 -18.47 -14.31
C THR A 28 17.12 -17.95 -13.67
N ALA A 29 18.17 -17.68 -14.45
CA ALA A 29 19.42 -17.11 -13.95
C ALA A 29 19.23 -15.73 -13.27
N THR A 30 18.16 -14.99 -13.58
CA THR A 30 17.95 -13.61 -13.13
C THR A 30 16.62 -13.38 -12.40
N THR A 31 15.65 -14.28 -12.51
CA THR A 31 14.31 -14.08 -11.94
C THR A 31 13.77 -15.33 -11.25
N ALA A 32 12.99 -15.11 -10.19
CA ALA A 32 12.04 -16.05 -9.64
C ALA A 32 10.63 -15.49 -9.90
N GLN A 33 9.82 -16.17 -10.69
CA GLN A 33 8.46 -15.76 -11.02
C GLN A 33 7.46 -16.70 -10.36
N ILE A 34 6.44 -16.14 -9.71
CA ILE A 34 5.28 -16.86 -9.16
C ILE A 34 4.05 -16.35 -9.90
N ASN A 35 3.36 -17.23 -10.63
CA ASN A 35 2.27 -16.84 -11.54
C ASN A 35 0.93 -16.62 -10.82
N ASP A 36 0.80 -17.20 -9.60
CA ASP A 36 -0.34 -16.97 -8.71
C ASP A 36 0.09 -16.17 -7.47
N GLY A 37 -0.75 -16.05 -6.47
CA GLY A 37 -0.44 -15.33 -5.26
C GLY A 37 0.67 -15.99 -4.43
N LEU A 38 1.51 -15.19 -3.78
CA LEU A 38 2.50 -15.63 -2.80
C LEU A 38 2.00 -15.32 -1.39
N THR A 39 1.94 -16.36 -0.52
CA THR A 39 1.76 -16.16 0.93
C THR A 39 3.02 -16.63 1.65
N VAL A 40 3.62 -15.75 2.43
CA VAL A 40 4.74 -16.06 3.32
C VAL A 40 4.24 -15.97 4.76
N THR A 41 4.42 -17.05 5.53
CA THR A 41 3.95 -17.11 6.92
C THR A 41 5.11 -17.47 7.83
N VAL A 42 5.24 -16.75 8.92
CA VAL A 42 6.13 -17.06 10.04
C VAL A 42 5.29 -17.24 11.30
N ASP A 43 5.75 -18.05 12.24
CA ASP A 43 5.07 -18.34 13.52
C ASP A 43 5.79 -17.72 14.73
N ASP A 44 6.75 -16.84 14.45
CA ASP A 44 7.55 -16.12 15.43
C ASP A 44 7.64 -14.63 15.11
N ASN A 45 8.58 -13.92 15.74
CA ASN A 45 8.80 -12.47 15.56
C ASN A 45 9.90 -12.14 14.53
N THR A 46 10.27 -13.08 13.65
CA THR A 46 11.23 -12.80 12.57
C THR A 46 10.57 -12.03 11.42
N ASP A 47 11.40 -11.33 10.65
CA ASP A 47 10.93 -10.59 9.48
C ASP A 47 10.35 -11.55 8.43
N THR A 48 9.08 -11.36 8.09
CA THR A 48 8.39 -12.21 7.10
C THR A 48 8.89 -11.97 5.68
N LEU A 49 9.27 -10.75 5.34
CA LEU A 49 9.82 -10.36 4.04
C LEU A 49 10.87 -9.28 4.22
N THR A 50 12.07 -9.54 3.74
CA THR A 50 13.15 -8.56 3.69
C THR A 50 13.60 -8.34 2.25
N LEU A 51 13.63 -7.10 1.78
CA LEU A 51 14.17 -6.70 0.48
C LEU A 51 15.53 -6.04 0.70
N VAL A 52 16.60 -6.62 0.14
CA VAL A 52 17.97 -6.14 0.34
C VAL A 52 18.62 -5.86 -1.01
N SER A 53 19.22 -4.68 -1.16
CA SER A 53 20.19 -4.39 -2.21
C SER A 53 21.58 -4.25 -1.59
N THR A 54 22.59 -4.82 -2.21
CA THR A 54 24.00 -4.65 -1.84
C THR A 54 24.74 -3.75 -2.82
N ASP A 55 24.01 -3.07 -3.69
CA ASP A 55 24.57 -2.11 -4.63
C ASP A 55 25.22 -0.95 -3.89
N ALA A 56 26.42 -0.55 -4.32
CA ALA A 56 27.23 0.49 -3.69
C ALA A 56 27.12 1.84 -4.40
N ASP A 57 26.42 1.91 -5.52
CA ASP A 57 26.26 3.18 -6.22
C ASP A 57 25.10 4.02 -5.64
N ALA A 58 24.92 5.25 -6.17
CA ALA A 58 23.93 6.18 -5.69
C ALA A 58 22.53 5.99 -6.32
N SER A 59 22.35 4.99 -7.18
CA SER A 59 21.13 4.76 -7.97
C SER A 59 20.29 3.65 -7.39
N GLY A 60 19.21 4.01 -6.73
CA GLY A 60 18.18 3.07 -6.29
C GLY A 60 18.60 2.07 -5.24
N GLY A 61 17.75 1.81 -4.29
CA GLY A 61 17.81 0.71 -3.34
C GLY A 61 16.90 -0.43 -3.78
N PRO A 62 16.51 -1.32 -2.88
CA PRO A 62 15.48 -2.31 -3.17
C PRO A 62 14.18 -1.62 -3.56
N VAL A 63 13.57 -2.07 -4.65
CA VAL A 63 12.30 -1.52 -5.17
C VAL A 63 11.20 -2.54 -4.96
N LEU A 64 10.07 -2.08 -4.40
CA LEU A 64 8.80 -2.80 -4.43
C LEU A 64 7.91 -2.12 -5.46
N ASP A 65 7.69 -2.79 -6.60
CA ASP A 65 6.90 -2.29 -7.71
C ASP A 65 5.49 -2.88 -7.66
N PHE A 66 4.48 -2.00 -7.62
CA PHE A 66 3.07 -2.35 -7.77
C PHE A 66 2.63 -2.01 -9.18
N TYR A 67 2.61 -2.99 -10.07
CA TYR A 67 2.27 -2.80 -11.47
C TYR A 67 0.93 -3.44 -11.81
N ARG A 68 -0.07 -2.61 -12.12
CA ARG A 68 -1.36 -3.05 -12.65
C ARG A 68 -1.36 -2.95 -14.17
N ASN A 69 -1.08 -4.04 -14.87
CA ASN A 69 -1.14 -4.13 -16.32
C ASN A 69 -2.58 -4.38 -16.79
N SER A 70 -3.42 -3.33 -16.80
CA SER A 70 -4.80 -3.40 -17.27
C SER A 70 -4.90 -3.09 -18.76
N ALA A 71 -5.65 -3.91 -19.50
CA ALA A 71 -5.99 -3.60 -20.91
C ALA A 71 -7.06 -2.51 -21.04
N SER A 72 -7.71 -2.12 -19.94
CA SER A 72 -8.76 -1.10 -19.89
C SER A 72 -8.60 -0.31 -18.58
N PRO A 73 -7.58 0.55 -18.47
CA PRO A 73 -7.42 1.41 -17.30
C PRO A 73 -8.60 2.40 -17.24
N ALA A 74 -9.00 2.77 -16.03
CA ALA A 74 -10.10 3.70 -15.80
C ALA A 74 -9.86 4.54 -14.53
N VAL A 75 -10.48 5.71 -14.47
CA VAL A 75 -10.55 6.55 -13.26
C VAL A 75 -11.00 5.71 -12.07
N SER A 76 -10.36 5.92 -10.93
CA SER A 76 -10.55 5.20 -9.66
C SER A 76 -10.05 3.75 -9.63
N ASP A 77 -9.40 3.28 -10.68
CA ASP A 77 -8.68 2.01 -10.64
C ASP A 77 -7.56 2.06 -9.59
N THR A 78 -7.54 1.11 -8.66
CA THR A 78 -6.45 1.00 -7.68
C THR A 78 -5.23 0.38 -8.36
N ILE A 79 -4.11 1.10 -8.36
CA ILE A 79 -2.82 0.62 -8.88
C ILE A 79 -2.17 -0.35 -7.91
N GLY A 80 -2.13 0.02 -6.64
CA GLY A 80 -1.55 -0.80 -5.59
C GLY A 80 -2.08 -0.42 -4.22
N LYS A 81 -1.99 -1.38 -3.29
CA LYS A 81 -2.49 -1.22 -1.92
C LYS A 81 -1.60 -1.94 -0.92
N ILE A 82 -1.30 -1.27 0.21
CA ILE A 82 -0.73 -1.88 1.40
C ILE A 82 -1.80 -1.86 2.49
N THR A 83 -2.15 -3.03 3.02
CA THR A 83 -3.18 -3.17 4.05
C THR A 83 -2.54 -3.65 5.35
N PHE A 84 -2.80 -2.93 6.43
CA PHE A 84 -2.45 -3.32 7.79
C PHE A 84 -3.69 -3.94 8.44
N ARG A 85 -3.69 -5.29 8.48
CA ARG A 85 -4.82 -6.08 8.98
C ARG A 85 -4.48 -6.74 10.30
N GLY A 86 -5.44 -6.81 11.17
CA GLY A 86 -5.37 -7.52 12.43
C GLY A 86 -6.73 -8.10 12.81
N ARG A 87 -6.82 -8.71 13.98
CA ARG A 87 -8.09 -9.19 14.53
C ARG A 87 -8.60 -8.24 15.62
N ASN A 88 -9.91 -8.11 15.71
CA ASN A 88 -10.58 -7.49 16.85
C ASN A 88 -10.80 -8.50 17.99
N ASP A 89 -11.40 -8.07 19.09
CA ASP A 89 -11.71 -8.90 20.27
C ASP A 89 -12.79 -9.97 20.01
N ASN A 90 -13.55 -9.84 18.92
CA ASN A 90 -14.50 -10.83 18.44
C ASN A 90 -13.88 -11.82 17.43
N SER A 91 -12.57 -11.78 17.24
CA SER A 91 -11.80 -12.61 16.30
C SER A 91 -12.17 -12.40 14.82
N GLU A 92 -12.70 -11.23 14.48
CA GLU A 92 -12.97 -10.83 13.09
C GLU A 92 -11.74 -10.13 12.48
N ASP A 93 -11.47 -10.39 11.21
CA ASP A 93 -10.39 -9.73 10.48
C ASP A 93 -10.79 -8.29 10.12
N VAL A 94 -9.95 -7.33 10.48
CA VAL A 94 -10.20 -5.90 10.33
C VAL A 94 -9.01 -5.21 9.67
N ASP A 95 -9.24 -4.39 8.66
CA ASP A 95 -8.24 -3.51 8.07
C ASP A 95 -8.13 -2.25 8.95
N TYR A 96 -7.07 -2.15 9.77
CA TYR A 96 -6.85 -1.02 10.67
C TYR A 96 -6.29 0.21 9.98
N ALA A 97 -5.47 0.00 8.92
CA ALA A 97 -4.99 1.07 8.07
C ALA A 97 -4.78 0.59 6.63
N VAL A 98 -4.89 1.51 5.68
CA VAL A 98 -4.67 1.25 4.25
C VAL A 98 -3.92 2.43 3.63
N LEU A 99 -2.89 2.11 2.86
CA LEU A 99 -2.25 3.00 1.91
C LEU A 99 -2.62 2.51 0.51
N ASP A 100 -3.30 3.32 -0.29
CA ASP A 100 -3.67 2.97 -1.66
C ASP A 100 -3.39 4.11 -2.65
N LEU A 101 -2.96 3.74 -3.84
CA LEU A 101 -2.80 4.63 -4.97
C LEU A 101 -3.81 4.28 -6.05
N ASN A 102 -4.50 5.30 -6.57
CA ASN A 102 -5.55 5.15 -7.58
C ASN A 102 -5.31 6.09 -8.76
N ILE A 103 -5.86 5.74 -9.91
CA ILE A 103 -5.87 6.58 -11.11
C ILE A 103 -6.88 7.71 -10.93
N ALA A 104 -6.46 8.95 -11.18
CA ALA A 104 -7.35 10.11 -11.25
C ALA A 104 -7.68 10.47 -12.72
N ASP A 105 -6.71 10.31 -13.63
CA ASP A 105 -6.87 10.45 -15.07
C ASP A 105 -5.96 9.39 -15.74
N GLU A 106 -6.51 8.57 -16.64
CA GLU A 106 -5.79 7.55 -17.42
C GLU A 106 -5.42 8.02 -18.83
N THR A 107 -5.76 9.26 -19.20
CA THR A 107 -5.58 9.78 -20.55
C THR A 107 -4.10 9.97 -20.89
N ASP A 108 -3.66 9.38 -22.01
CA ASP A 108 -2.28 9.47 -22.49
C ASP A 108 -1.81 10.93 -22.60
N GLY A 109 -0.72 11.25 -21.90
CA GLY A 109 -0.10 12.58 -21.82
C GLY A 109 -0.67 13.52 -20.77
N THR A 110 -1.71 13.10 -20.01
CA THR A 110 -2.31 13.86 -18.90
C THR A 110 -2.60 12.98 -17.68
N GLU A 111 -1.88 11.86 -17.56
CA GLU A 111 -2.09 10.88 -16.49
C GLU A 111 -1.92 11.49 -15.10
N ASP A 112 -2.91 11.30 -14.27
CA ASP A 112 -2.91 11.73 -12.89
C ASP A 112 -3.21 10.57 -11.92
N GLY A 113 -2.64 10.66 -10.73
CA GLY A 113 -2.87 9.72 -9.63
C GLY A 113 -3.20 10.43 -8.32
N PHE A 114 -3.83 9.68 -7.40
CA PHE A 114 -3.99 10.13 -6.03
C PHE A 114 -3.65 9.02 -5.03
N LEU A 115 -2.97 9.42 -3.96
CA LEU A 115 -2.53 8.55 -2.88
C LEU A 115 -3.35 8.84 -1.62
N ASN A 116 -3.93 7.80 -1.04
CA ASN A 116 -4.71 7.89 0.21
C ASN A 116 -3.99 7.20 1.36
N PHE A 117 -4.03 7.83 2.52
CA PHE A 117 -3.71 7.25 3.82
C PHE A 117 -5.01 7.15 4.64
N LYS A 118 -5.49 5.93 4.82
CA LYS A 118 -6.74 5.65 5.55
C LYS A 118 -6.44 4.99 6.89
N VAL A 119 -7.16 5.38 7.91
CA VAL A 119 -7.09 4.79 9.25
C VAL A 119 -8.49 4.51 9.77
N MET A 120 -8.65 3.35 10.43
CA MET A 120 -9.89 2.94 11.06
C MET A 120 -10.27 3.89 12.21
N LYS A 121 -11.52 4.33 12.22
CA LYS A 121 -12.16 5.03 13.35
C LYS A 121 -13.58 4.50 13.52
N ALA A 122 -13.89 4.00 14.70
CA ALA A 122 -15.23 3.54 15.05
C ALA A 122 -15.86 2.56 14.02
N GLY A 123 -15.05 1.60 13.53
CA GLY A 123 -15.52 0.56 12.60
C GLY A 123 -15.53 0.97 11.12
N SER A 124 -15.02 2.15 10.76
CA SER A 124 -14.94 2.61 9.37
C SER A 124 -13.56 3.13 9.03
N LEU A 125 -13.05 2.76 7.84
CA LEU A 125 -11.85 3.38 7.26
C LEU A 125 -12.20 4.79 6.79
N ALA A 126 -11.39 5.78 7.18
CA ALA A 126 -11.55 7.17 6.77
C ALA A 126 -10.22 7.73 6.23
N ASN A 127 -10.29 8.55 5.18
CA ASN A 127 -9.14 9.27 4.63
C ASN A 127 -8.63 10.28 5.66
N ARG A 128 -7.37 10.11 6.10
CA ARG A 128 -6.69 11.06 6.99
C ARG A 128 -5.82 12.02 6.22
N LEU A 129 -5.25 11.53 5.12
CA LEU A 129 -4.43 12.28 4.21
C LEU A 129 -4.69 11.79 2.79
N ARG A 130 -4.89 12.73 1.86
CA ARG A 130 -4.94 12.48 0.42
C ARG A 130 -3.97 13.42 -0.27
N ILE A 131 -3.17 12.88 -1.17
CA ILE A 131 -2.28 13.63 -2.05
C ILE A 131 -2.78 13.42 -3.47
N GLU A 132 -3.13 14.49 -4.15
CA GLU A 132 -3.59 14.46 -5.53
C GLU A 132 -3.00 15.63 -6.33
N THR A 133 -3.27 15.68 -7.64
CA THR A 133 -2.75 16.71 -8.53
C THR A 133 -3.07 18.12 -8.00
N GLY A 134 -2.03 18.82 -7.56
CA GLY A 134 -2.14 20.21 -7.08
C GLY A 134 -2.68 20.38 -5.66
N THR A 135 -3.04 19.33 -4.93
CA THR A 135 -3.65 19.46 -3.60
C THR A 135 -3.12 18.42 -2.62
N PHE A 136 -2.87 18.87 -1.39
CA PHE A 136 -2.57 18.05 -0.23
C PHE A 136 -3.71 18.22 0.77
N ILE A 137 -4.53 17.21 0.97
CA ILE A 137 -5.77 17.28 1.73
C ILE A 137 -5.63 16.50 3.02
N ILE A 138 -5.86 17.15 4.15
CA ILE A 138 -6.01 16.49 5.45
C ILE A 138 -7.48 16.46 5.79
N ASN A 139 -7.98 15.27 6.22
CA ASN A 139 -9.39 15.09 6.58
C ASN A 139 -10.35 15.22 5.38
N ASP A 140 -10.02 14.58 4.24
CA ASP A 140 -10.81 14.62 3.00
C ASP A 140 -12.28 14.20 3.19
N ASP A 141 -12.55 13.28 4.12
CA ASP A 141 -13.90 12.82 4.44
C ASP A 141 -14.73 13.84 5.27
N GLY A 142 -14.15 15.00 5.65
CA GLY A 142 -14.84 16.02 6.43
C GLY A 142 -15.33 15.54 7.80
N ALA A 143 -14.62 14.61 8.41
CA ALA A 143 -14.96 14.07 9.72
C ALA A 143 -14.52 15.01 10.86
N ASP A 144 -15.03 14.79 12.06
CA ASP A 144 -14.51 15.41 13.29
C ASP A 144 -13.13 14.80 13.62
N PHE A 145 -12.10 15.36 12.96
CA PHE A 145 -10.70 14.96 13.02
C PHE A 145 -9.81 16.19 12.93
N ASP A 146 -9.21 16.55 14.05
CA ASP A 146 -8.35 17.72 14.15
C ASP A 146 -7.01 17.51 13.47
N PHE A 147 -6.47 18.58 12.89
CA PHE A 147 -5.10 18.63 12.44
C PHE A 147 -4.27 19.47 13.40
N ARG A 148 -3.15 18.90 13.86
CA ARG A 148 -2.29 19.52 14.85
C ARG A 148 -0.81 19.43 14.44
N VAL A 149 -0.10 20.55 14.58
CA VAL A 149 1.36 20.61 14.51
C VAL A 149 1.87 20.97 15.90
N GLU A 150 2.81 20.19 16.41
CA GLU A 150 3.45 20.39 17.71
C GLU A 150 4.85 20.97 17.52
N SER A 151 5.30 21.77 18.48
CA SER A 151 6.71 22.12 18.67
C SER A 151 7.26 21.33 19.86
N ASP A 152 8.52 21.59 20.24
CA ASP A 152 9.15 20.94 21.40
C ASP A 152 8.50 21.29 22.74
N SER A 153 7.80 22.42 22.83
CA SER A 153 7.19 22.94 24.06
C SER A 153 5.72 23.36 23.90
N ASP A 154 5.17 23.33 22.69
CA ASP A 154 3.77 23.69 22.42
C ASP A 154 3.10 22.58 21.58
N THR A 155 2.10 21.94 22.16
CA THR A 155 1.35 20.86 21.49
C THR A 155 0.33 21.37 20.48
N HIS A 156 0.11 22.69 20.38
CA HIS A 156 -0.83 23.35 19.47
C HIS A 156 -0.20 24.54 18.76
N ALA A 157 1.06 24.41 18.31
CA ALA A 157 1.74 25.43 17.54
C ALA A 157 0.94 25.86 16.29
N LEU A 158 0.28 24.86 15.63
CA LEU A 158 -0.83 25.08 14.70
C LEU A 158 -1.91 24.04 15.00
N PHE A 159 -3.15 24.47 15.09
CA PHE A 159 -4.29 23.61 15.37
C PHE A 159 -5.48 23.96 14.47
N VAL A 160 -6.05 22.96 13.82
CA VAL A 160 -7.33 23.09 13.10
C VAL A 160 -8.35 22.24 13.85
N ASP A 161 -9.31 22.90 14.51
CA ASP A 161 -10.43 22.25 15.18
C ASP A 161 -11.52 21.95 14.16
N ALA A 162 -11.67 20.68 13.84
CA ALA A 162 -12.65 20.24 12.85
C ALA A 162 -14.08 20.34 13.38
N SER A 163 -14.29 20.23 14.69
CA SER A 163 -15.62 20.31 15.31
C SER A 163 -16.17 21.75 15.29
N GLN A 164 -15.30 22.74 15.43
CA GLN A 164 -15.66 24.16 15.48
C GLN A 164 -15.35 24.93 14.20
N ASN A 165 -14.64 24.31 13.25
CA ASN A 165 -14.16 24.94 12.00
C ASN A 165 -13.25 26.16 12.25
N HIS A 166 -12.42 26.09 13.26
CA HIS A 166 -11.52 27.18 13.67
C HIS A 166 -10.04 26.78 13.47
N VAL A 167 -9.19 27.78 13.31
CA VAL A 167 -7.74 27.62 13.26
C VAL A 167 -7.11 28.38 14.42
N GLY A 168 -6.32 27.68 15.23
CA GLY A 168 -5.52 28.21 16.34
C GLY A 168 -4.04 28.23 16.03
N ILE A 169 -3.34 29.25 16.49
CA ILE A 169 -1.88 29.33 16.51
C ILE A 169 -1.47 29.54 17.96
N GLY A 170 -0.74 28.58 18.55
CA GLY A 170 -0.35 28.60 19.96
C GLY A 170 -1.54 28.44 20.92
N THR A 171 -2.63 27.81 20.49
CA THR A 171 -3.82 27.56 21.32
C THR A 171 -4.60 26.34 20.86
N ASP A 172 -5.17 25.61 21.82
CA ASP A 172 -6.08 24.49 21.62
C ASP A 172 -7.58 24.91 21.66
N ASN A 173 -7.87 26.19 21.88
CA ASN A 173 -9.23 26.73 21.94
C ASN A 173 -9.35 27.96 21.03
N PRO A 174 -9.28 27.79 19.70
CA PRO A 174 -9.47 28.88 18.75
C PRO A 174 -10.93 29.38 18.77
N ILE A 175 -11.11 30.69 18.64
CA ILE A 175 -12.42 31.37 18.63
C ILE A 175 -12.57 32.24 17.39
#